data_2fceb54230893a21e2a8eb58acdc49ec
#
_entry.id   2fceb54230893a21e2a8eb58acdc49ec
#
_cell.length_a   1.000
_cell.length_b   1.000
_cell.length_c   1.000
_cell.angle_alpha   90.00
_cell.angle_beta   90.00
_cell.angle_gamma   90.00
#
_symmetry.space_group_name_H-M   'P 1'
#
loop_
_entity.id
_entity.type
_entity.pdbx_description
1 polymer ?
#
loop_
_entity_poly.entity_id
_entity_poly.type
_entity_poly.pdbx_seq_one_letter_code
_entity_poly.pdbx_strand_id
1 'polypeptide(L)'
;MSLTKTKTGTTVDPRTWLVHLLIGVAAIIFIHSNIGGLLLFAWSMLLQLTMRKGQYLLPFLFAYIVLTGFAWIGVQLLPDDRFYFLGLAFSNMGVIGRKAMVPLSFAICLAKEPTGSLLASLQAMRLPKAVGIGLAVLLRFFPTIGSEYRAIRASQRFRGIGVGVVHTLTHLPSTVEYILIPLILRTTKVAEELSASMTVRGVRFSGETISYRPVRFTGKDAALCAMAVLIPAAVFLLERRGVF
;
A
#
# COMPACT_ATOMS: atom_id res chain seq x y z
N MET A 1 -31.67 10.98 -19.64
CA MET A 1 -30.40 11.16 -18.92
C MET A 1 -29.83 9.77 -18.71
N SER A 2 -28.99 9.33 -19.63
CA SER A 2 -28.46 7.96 -19.73
C SER A 2 -27.43 7.78 -18.62
N LEU A 3 -27.78 6.98 -17.60
CA LEU A 3 -26.83 6.49 -16.61
C LEU A 3 -25.86 5.57 -17.34
N THR A 4 -24.68 6.08 -17.68
CA THR A 4 -23.57 5.28 -18.15
C THR A 4 -23.31 4.18 -17.12
N LYS A 5 -23.71 2.98 -17.46
CA LYS A 5 -23.34 1.73 -16.80
C LYS A 5 -21.79 1.68 -16.77
N THR A 6 -21.18 2.20 -15.73
CA THR A 6 -19.76 1.96 -15.46
C THR A 6 -19.60 0.45 -15.40
N LYS A 7 -18.84 -0.09 -16.34
CA LYS A 7 -18.42 -1.50 -16.39
C LYS A 7 -18.01 -1.94 -14.99
N THR A 8 -18.86 -2.70 -14.34
CA THR A 8 -18.52 -3.52 -13.19
C THR A 8 -17.59 -4.63 -13.66
N GLY A 9 -16.33 -4.28 -13.93
CA GLY A 9 -15.28 -5.27 -13.91
C GLY A 9 -15.34 -5.92 -12.54
N THR A 10 -15.11 -7.21 -12.45
CA THR A 10 -15.00 -8.02 -11.24
C THR A 10 -13.98 -7.41 -10.29
N THR A 11 -14.37 -6.38 -9.56
CA THR A 11 -13.52 -5.74 -8.56
C THR A 11 -13.63 -6.59 -7.33
N VAL A 12 -12.55 -7.31 -7.04
CA VAL A 12 -12.34 -8.00 -5.77
C VAL A 12 -12.49 -6.96 -4.65
N ASP A 13 -13.14 -7.34 -3.56
CA ASP A 13 -13.30 -6.46 -2.40
C ASP A 13 -11.89 -6.04 -1.90
N PRO A 14 -11.62 -4.74 -1.69
CA PRO A 14 -10.34 -4.27 -1.15
C PRO A 14 -9.91 -4.92 0.16
N ARG A 15 -10.84 -5.44 0.96
CA ARG A 15 -10.55 -6.22 2.17
C ARG A 15 -9.74 -7.47 1.87
N THR A 16 -10.04 -8.13 0.75
CA THR A 16 -9.33 -9.33 0.33
C THR A 16 -7.85 -9.03 0.10
N TRP A 17 -7.53 -7.88 -0.52
CA TRP A 17 -6.15 -7.44 -0.70
C TRP A 17 -5.46 -7.08 0.61
N LEU A 18 -6.18 -6.47 1.56
CA LEU A 18 -5.66 -6.20 2.92
C LEU A 18 -5.32 -7.49 3.65
N VAL A 19 -6.20 -8.49 3.59
CA VAL A 19 -5.95 -9.80 4.20
C VAL A 19 -4.72 -10.47 3.59
N HIS A 20 -4.61 -10.48 2.25
CA HIS A 20 -3.44 -11.04 1.57
C HIS A 20 -2.15 -10.31 1.93
N LEU A 21 -2.20 -8.97 2.04
CA LEU A 21 -1.06 -8.17 2.45
C LEU A 21 -0.60 -8.53 3.87
N LEU A 22 -1.52 -8.56 4.83
CA LEU A 22 -1.20 -8.88 6.23
C LEU A 22 -0.65 -10.29 6.37
N ILE A 23 -1.28 -11.27 5.71
CA ILE A 23 -0.83 -12.65 5.74
C ILE A 23 0.50 -12.80 4.97
N GLY A 24 0.69 -12.09 3.87
CA GLY A 24 1.94 -12.06 3.12
C GLY A 24 3.10 -11.51 3.95
N VAL A 25 2.86 -10.47 4.75
CA VAL A 25 3.85 -9.94 5.71
C VAL A 25 4.15 -10.98 6.80
N ALA A 26 3.11 -11.59 7.38
CA ALA A 26 3.30 -12.62 8.39
C ALA A 26 4.07 -13.84 7.85
N ALA A 27 3.77 -14.26 6.62
CA ALA A 27 4.44 -15.39 5.98
C ALA A 27 5.96 -15.20 5.82
N ILE A 28 6.44 -13.97 5.62
CA ILE A 28 7.88 -13.67 5.57
C ILE A 28 8.59 -14.05 6.88
N ILE A 29 7.92 -13.83 8.00
CA ILE A 29 8.49 -14.08 9.34
C ILE A 29 8.60 -15.58 9.60
N PHE A 30 7.60 -16.34 9.17
CA PHE A 30 7.51 -17.77 9.50
C PHE A 30 8.16 -18.70 8.48
N ILE A 31 8.25 -18.30 7.21
CA ILE A 31 8.78 -19.14 6.13
C ILE A 31 10.22 -18.74 5.83
N HIS A 32 11.15 -19.63 6.14
CA HIS A 32 12.60 -19.43 5.97
C HIS A 32 13.13 -20.10 4.69
N SER A 33 12.45 -21.13 4.20
CA SER A 33 12.86 -21.88 3.01
C SER A 33 12.81 -21.04 1.72
N ASN A 34 13.80 -21.22 0.86
CA ASN A 34 13.84 -20.62 -0.46
C ASN A 34 12.71 -21.13 -1.37
N ILE A 35 12.37 -22.41 -1.25
CA ILE A 35 11.29 -23.06 -2.03
C ILE A 35 9.94 -22.54 -1.56
N GLY A 36 9.73 -22.42 -0.24
CA GLY A 36 8.53 -21.82 0.32
C GLY A 36 8.31 -20.38 -0.16
N GLY A 37 9.38 -19.57 -0.19
CA GLY A 37 9.32 -18.21 -0.74
C GLY A 37 8.95 -18.17 -2.23
N LEU A 38 9.46 -19.11 -3.04
CA LEU A 38 9.12 -19.21 -4.46
C LEU A 38 7.66 -19.62 -4.67
N LEU A 39 7.15 -20.56 -3.88
CA LEU A 39 5.74 -20.98 -3.95
C LEU A 39 4.79 -19.82 -3.60
N LEU A 40 5.10 -19.04 -2.56
CA LEU A 40 4.32 -17.86 -2.21
C LEU A 40 4.38 -16.78 -3.29
N PHE A 41 5.54 -16.57 -3.89
CA PHE A 41 5.69 -15.64 -5.01
C PHE A 41 4.87 -16.10 -6.23
N ALA A 42 4.96 -17.36 -6.61
CA ALA A 42 4.17 -17.94 -7.69
C ALA A 42 2.67 -17.79 -7.44
N TRP A 43 2.22 -18.02 -6.20
CA TRP A 43 0.84 -17.78 -5.78
C TRP A 43 0.43 -16.31 -5.95
N SER A 44 1.27 -15.37 -5.51
CA SER A 44 0.97 -13.93 -5.66
C SER A 44 0.85 -13.51 -7.13
N MET A 45 1.69 -14.07 -8.00
CA MET A 45 1.65 -13.82 -9.45
C MET A 45 0.39 -14.41 -10.09
N LEU A 46 0.02 -15.63 -9.71
CA LEU A 46 -1.19 -16.29 -10.20
C LEU A 46 -2.46 -15.51 -9.83
N LEU A 47 -2.52 -14.97 -8.61
CA LEU A 47 -3.62 -14.09 -8.20
C LEU A 47 -3.69 -12.81 -9.03
N GLN A 48 -2.56 -12.16 -9.30
CA GLN A 48 -2.53 -10.96 -10.14
C GLN A 48 -2.97 -11.24 -11.58
N LEU A 49 -2.61 -12.41 -12.10
CA LEU A 49 -3.00 -12.83 -13.45
C LEU A 49 -4.51 -13.07 -13.54
N THR A 50 -5.08 -13.80 -12.59
CA THR A 50 -6.53 -14.10 -12.55
C THR A 50 -7.38 -12.84 -12.38
N MET A 51 -6.88 -11.83 -11.64
CA MET A 51 -7.58 -10.57 -11.39
C MET A 51 -7.34 -9.49 -12.45
N ARG A 52 -6.76 -9.85 -13.62
CA ARG A 52 -6.45 -8.92 -14.73
C ARG A 52 -5.59 -7.72 -14.35
N LYS A 53 -4.79 -7.82 -13.32
CA LYS A 53 -3.79 -6.83 -12.91
C LYS A 53 -2.38 -7.17 -13.44
N GLY A 54 -2.32 -7.90 -14.55
CA GLY A 54 -1.10 -8.47 -15.14
C GLY A 54 -0.06 -7.48 -15.67
N GLN A 55 -0.38 -6.19 -15.72
CA GLN A 55 0.58 -5.17 -16.18
C GLN A 55 1.86 -5.07 -15.31
N TYR A 56 1.83 -5.58 -14.08
CA TYR A 56 2.97 -5.58 -13.16
C TYR A 56 3.69 -6.94 -13.11
N LEU A 57 3.17 -7.94 -13.77
CA LEU A 57 3.70 -9.30 -13.74
C LEU A 57 5.16 -9.35 -14.24
N LEU A 58 5.42 -8.74 -15.39
CA LEU A 58 6.76 -8.69 -15.99
C LEU A 58 7.79 -7.98 -15.10
N PRO A 59 7.55 -6.76 -14.60
CA PRO A 59 8.52 -6.09 -13.73
C PRO A 59 8.76 -6.84 -12.42
N PHE A 60 7.73 -7.47 -11.83
CA PHE A 60 7.90 -8.29 -10.62
C PHE A 60 8.70 -9.56 -10.89
N LEU A 61 8.42 -10.24 -11.99
CA LEU A 61 9.17 -11.42 -12.40
C LEU A 61 10.64 -11.08 -12.65
N PHE A 62 10.91 -10.00 -13.37
CA PHE A 62 12.24 -9.51 -13.62
C PHE A 62 12.98 -9.17 -12.32
N ALA A 63 12.34 -8.42 -11.41
CA ALA A 63 12.92 -8.08 -10.12
C ALA A 63 13.22 -9.34 -9.29
N TYR A 64 12.34 -10.33 -9.29
CA TYR A 64 12.55 -11.59 -8.59
C TYR A 64 13.75 -12.37 -9.14
N ILE A 65 13.92 -12.43 -10.47
CA ILE A 65 15.06 -13.06 -11.13
C ILE A 65 16.37 -12.34 -10.78
N VAL A 66 16.37 -11.01 -10.83
CA VAL A 66 17.56 -10.21 -10.47
C VAL A 66 17.96 -10.44 -9.01
N LEU A 67 17.00 -10.43 -8.07
CA LEU A 67 17.24 -10.68 -6.66
C LEU A 67 17.73 -12.13 -6.40
N THR A 68 17.24 -13.07 -7.19
CA THR A 68 17.74 -14.45 -7.14
C THR A 68 19.19 -14.54 -7.63
N GLY A 69 19.53 -13.77 -8.68
CA GLY A 69 20.91 -13.64 -9.14
C GLY A 69 21.83 -13.04 -8.08
N PHE A 70 21.40 -11.98 -7.40
CA PHE A 70 22.17 -11.41 -6.27
C PHE A 70 22.38 -12.40 -5.15
N ALA A 71 21.35 -13.18 -4.77
CA ALA A 71 21.50 -14.20 -3.75
C ALA A 71 22.50 -15.28 -4.17
N TRP A 72 22.45 -15.71 -5.42
CA TRP A 72 23.36 -16.73 -5.96
C TRP A 72 24.80 -16.24 -6.03
N ILE A 73 25.05 -15.05 -6.56
CA ILE A 73 26.38 -14.40 -6.60
C ILE A 73 26.91 -14.23 -5.18
N GLY A 74 26.07 -13.77 -4.24
CA GLY A 74 26.45 -13.60 -2.85
C GLY A 74 26.95 -14.89 -2.22
N VAL A 75 26.25 -16.02 -2.46
CA VAL A 75 26.68 -17.33 -1.93
C VAL A 75 28.02 -17.77 -2.54
N GLN A 76 28.28 -17.48 -3.81
CA GLN A 76 29.55 -17.84 -4.47
C GLN A 76 30.73 -17.00 -3.95
N LEU A 77 30.51 -15.81 -3.45
CA LEU A 77 31.54 -14.92 -2.89
C LEU A 77 31.85 -15.20 -1.41
N LEU A 78 31.01 -15.95 -0.70
CA LEU A 78 31.21 -16.28 0.73
C LEU A 78 32.50 -17.07 1.04
N PRO A 79 32.97 -18.02 0.18
CA PRO A 79 34.21 -18.76 0.47
C PRO A 79 35.48 -17.92 0.40
N ASP A 80 35.43 -16.77 -0.23
CA ASP A 80 36.60 -15.90 -0.45
C ASP A 80 36.70 -14.86 0.69
N ASP A 81 37.71 -14.98 1.56
CA ASP A 81 37.94 -14.08 2.70
C ASP A 81 38.02 -12.62 2.28
N ARG A 82 38.53 -12.34 1.08
CA ARG A 82 38.70 -11.00 0.54
C ARG A 82 37.36 -10.31 0.21
N PHE A 83 36.36 -11.10 -0.19
CA PHE A 83 35.04 -10.60 -0.62
C PHE A 83 33.90 -11.05 0.29
N TYR A 84 34.21 -11.61 1.45
CA TYR A 84 33.23 -12.16 2.38
C TYR A 84 32.11 -11.17 2.72
N PHE A 85 32.44 -9.91 3.04
CA PHE A 85 31.44 -8.89 3.36
C PHE A 85 30.53 -8.54 2.17
N LEU A 86 31.08 -8.51 0.96
CA LEU A 86 30.29 -8.30 -0.26
C LEU A 86 29.38 -9.50 -0.53
N GLY A 87 29.90 -10.71 -0.37
CA GLY A 87 29.11 -11.94 -0.49
C GLY A 87 27.95 -11.98 0.49
N LEU A 88 28.20 -11.61 1.76
CA LEU A 88 27.16 -11.52 2.78
C LEU A 88 26.11 -10.44 2.43
N ALA A 89 26.54 -9.28 1.97
CA ALA A 89 25.63 -8.19 1.58
C ALA A 89 24.74 -8.59 0.40
N PHE A 90 25.30 -9.16 -0.67
CA PHE A 90 24.55 -9.60 -1.84
C PHE A 90 23.61 -10.76 -1.51
N SER A 91 24.06 -11.74 -0.73
CA SER A 91 23.24 -12.87 -0.30
C SER A 91 22.02 -12.39 0.52
N ASN A 92 22.23 -11.55 1.52
CA ASN A 92 21.15 -11.01 2.35
C ASN A 92 20.19 -10.12 1.53
N MET A 93 20.72 -9.24 0.67
CA MET A 93 19.90 -8.40 -0.21
C MET A 93 19.03 -9.25 -1.13
N GLY A 94 19.58 -10.32 -1.70
CA GLY A 94 18.83 -11.24 -2.56
C GLY A 94 17.76 -12.02 -1.81
N VAL A 95 18.09 -12.57 -0.63
CA VAL A 95 17.15 -13.38 0.18
C VAL A 95 16.02 -12.53 0.74
N ILE A 96 16.34 -11.41 1.39
CA ILE A 96 15.34 -10.50 1.98
C ILE A 96 14.50 -9.85 0.89
N GLY A 97 15.14 -9.39 -0.19
CA GLY A 97 14.45 -8.78 -1.31
C GLY A 97 13.42 -9.70 -1.96
N ARG A 98 13.77 -10.98 -2.22
CA ARG A 98 12.83 -11.97 -2.78
C ARG A 98 11.61 -12.17 -1.89
N LYS A 99 11.82 -12.31 -0.59
CA LYS A 99 10.72 -12.47 0.38
C LYS A 99 9.82 -11.24 0.40
N ALA A 100 10.39 -10.04 0.36
CA ALA A 100 9.65 -8.78 0.34
C ALA A 100 8.80 -8.60 -0.94
N MET A 101 9.11 -9.29 -2.04
CA MET A 101 8.32 -9.22 -3.28
C MET A 101 6.88 -9.69 -3.10
N VAL A 102 6.62 -10.65 -2.20
CA VAL A 102 5.27 -11.19 -1.96
C VAL A 102 4.32 -10.13 -1.41
N PRO A 103 4.56 -9.52 -0.23
CA PRO A 103 3.68 -8.48 0.27
C PRO A 103 3.70 -7.21 -0.59
N LEU A 104 4.83 -6.88 -1.23
CA LEU A 104 4.92 -5.73 -2.12
C LEU A 104 3.97 -5.89 -3.31
N SER A 105 3.82 -7.09 -3.85
CA SER A 105 2.88 -7.38 -4.93
C SER A 105 1.44 -7.13 -4.52
N PHE A 106 1.04 -7.52 -3.31
CA PHE A 106 -0.29 -7.26 -2.77
C PHE A 106 -0.49 -5.78 -2.40
N ALA A 107 0.55 -5.12 -1.88
CA ALA A 107 0.52 -3.69 -1.60
C ALA A 107 0.26 -2.85 -2.85
N ILE A 108 0.88 -3.18 -3.99
CA ILE A 108 0.62 -2.50 -5.26
C ILE A 108 -0.79 -2.75 -5.76
N CYS A 109 -1.31 -3.98 -5.61
CA CYS A 109 -2.70 -4.28 -5.94
C CYS A 109 -3.67 -3.44 -5.11
N LEU A 110 -3.42 -3.30 -3.82
CA LEU A 110 -4.20 -2.47 -2.90
C LEU A 110 -4.10 -0.98 -3.23
N ALA A 111 -2.89 -0.48 -3.52
CA ALA A 111 -2.64 0.93 -3.86
C ALA A 111 -3.35 1.37 -5.16
N LYS A 112 -3.68 0.45 -6.04
CA LYS A 112 -4.43 0.72 -7.29
C LYS A 112 -5.95 0.70 -7.10
N GLU A 113 -6.44 0.28 -5.95
CA GLU A 113 -7.86 0.37 -5.66
C GLU A 113 -8.28 1.84 -5.46
N PRO A 114 -9.46 2.23 -5.96
CA PRO A 114 -9.98 3.58 -5.73
C PRO A 114 -10.14 3.84 -4.23
N THR A 115 -9.70 5.00 -3.77
CA THR A 115 -9.80 5.38 -2.34
C THR A 115 -11.23 5.29 -1.79
N GLY A 116 -12.23 5.54 -2.65
CA GLY A 116 -13.65 5.40 -2.27
C GLY A 116 -14.08 3.97 -1.99
N SER A 117 -13.54 2.97 -2.71
CA SER A 117 -13.83 1.55 -2.46
C SER A 117 -13.12 1.04 -1.20
N LEU A 118 -11.88 1.49 -0.98
CA LEU A 118 -11.14 1.22 0.26
C LEU A 118 -11.90 1.74 1.48
N LEU A 119 -12.37 2.98 1.40
CA LEU A 119 -13.14 3.59 2.48
C LEU A 119 -14.46 2.84 2.75
N ALA A 120 -15.21 2.52 1.69
CA ALA A 120 -16.45 1.77 1.81
C ALA A 120 -16.23 0.38 2.44
N SER A 121 -15.14 -0.29 2.05
CA SER A 121 -14.79 -1.59 2.60
C SER A 121 -14.38 -1.51 4.07
N LEU A 122 -13.61 -0.50 4.47
CA LEU A 122 -13.24 -0.27 5.86
C LEU A 122 -14.45 0.09 6.74
N GLN A 123 -15.34 0.97 6.26
CA GLN A 123 -16.58 1.31 6.99
C GLN A 123 -17.48 0.08 7.22
N ALA A 124 -17.54 -0.83 6.26
CA ALA A 124 -18.31 -2.06 6.40
C ALA A 124 -17.65 -3.10 7.34
N MET A 125 -16.42 -2.89 7.81
CA MET A 125 -15.76 -3.66 8.88
C MET A 125 -16.20 -3.23 10.30
N ARG A 126 -17.37 -2.57 10.45
CA ARG A 126 -17.92 -2.07 11.74
C ARG A 126 -17.05 -1.03 12.44
N LEU A 127 -16.30 -0.23 11.68
CA LEU A 127 -15.60 0.92 12.28
C LEU A 127 -16.61 1.91 12.88
N PRO A 128 -16.29 2.56 14.02
CA PRO A 128 -17.10 3.64 14.56
C PRO A 128 -17.34 4.72 13.51
N LYS A 129 -18.58 5.24 13.42
CA LYS A 129 -18.97 6.25 12.42
C LYS A 129 -18.00 7.44 12.39
N ALA A 130 -17.56 7.90 13.56
CA ALA A 130 -16.62 9.02 13.68
C ALA A 130 -15.28 8.74 12.97
N VAL A 131 -14.73 7.53 13.14
CA VAL A 131 -13.48 7.11 12.48
C VAL A 131 -13.68 7.01 10.97
N GLY A 132 -14.80 6.44 10.52
CA GLY A 132 -15.14 6.36 9.09
C GLY A 132 -15.24 7.72 8.41
N ILE A 133 -15.89 8.69 9.07
CA ILE A 133 -16.00 10.07 8.58
C ILE A 133 -14.62 10.74 8.57
N GLY A 134 -13.85 10.62 9.65
CA GLY A 134 -12.49 11.17 9.74
C GLY A 134 -11.59 10.64 8.64
N LEU A 135 -11.62 9.32 8.38
CA LEU A 135 -10.84 8.69 7.32
C LEU A 135 -11.28 9.16 5.92
N ALA A 136 -12.59 9.32 5.70
CA ALA A 136 -13.12 9.86 4.45
C ALA A 136 -12.61 11.27 4.17
N VAL A 137 -12.63 12.11 5.19
CA VAL A 137 -12.12 13.47 5.13
C VAL A 137 -10.61 13.45 4.86
N LEU A 138 -9.84 12.67 5.60
CA LEU A 138 -8.41 12.55 5.46
C LEU A 138 -8.00 12.14 4.03
N LEU A 139 -8.58 11.07 3.51
CA LEU A 139 -8.28 10.57 2.16
C LEU A 139 -8.66 11.58 1.06
N ARG A 140 -9.73 12.35 1.27
CA ARG A 140 -10.14 13.40 0.33
C ARG A 140 -9.21 14.61 0.36
N PHE A 141 -8.77 15.01 1.56
CA PHE A 141 -7.93 16.20 1.74
C PHE A 141 -6.45 15.95 1.47
N PHE A 142 -5.99 14.73 1.53
CA PHE A 142 -4.60 14.40 1.26
C PHE A 142 -4.09 14.95 -0.10
N PRO A 143 -4.81 14.74 -1.23
CA PRO A 143 -4.44 15.36 -2.50
C PRO A 143 -4.52 16.90 -2.47
N THR A 144 -5.47 17.47 -1.72
CA THR A 144 -5.65 18.92 -1.60
C THR A 144 -4.47 19.55 -0.85
N ILE A 145 -4.01 18.95 0.24
CA ILE A 145 -2.81 19.39 0.97
C ILE A 145 -1.58 19.42 0.05
N GLY A 146 -1.43 18.41 -0.81
CA GLY A 146 -0.36 18.37 -1.80
C GLY A 146 -0.42 19.51 -2.82
N SER A 147 -1.62 19.93 -3.23
CA SER A 147 -1.79 21.10 -4.12
C SER A 147 -1.51 22.43 -3.41
N GLU A 148 -1.95 22.56 -2.15
CA GLU A 148 -1.68 23.72 -1.31
C GLU A 148 -0.18 23.89 -1.03
N TYR A 149 0.50 22.80 -0.69
CA TYR A 149 1.96 22.83 -0.54
C TYR A 149 2.67 23.33 -1.79
N ARG A 150 2.24 22.86 -2.98
CA ARG A 150 2.81 23.33 -4.25
C ARG A 150 2.55 24.80 -4.50
N ALA A 151 1.36 25.28 -4.19
CA ALA A 151 0.99 26.70 -4.33
C ALA A 151 1.80 27.60 -3.40
N ILE A 152 1.97 27.22 -2.13
CA ILE A 152 2.80 27.93 -1.16
C ILE A 152 4.25 27.97 -1.64
N ARG A 153 4.79 26.83 -2.07
CA ARG A 153 6.16 26.74 -2.59
C ARG A 153 6.39 27.63 -3.81
N ALA A 154 5.42 27.67 -4.73
CA ALA A 154 5.47 28.55 -5.89
C ALA A 154 5.48 30.03 -5.47
N SER A 155 4.62 30.42 -4.53
CA SER A 155 4.56 31.78 -3.98
C SER A 155 5.89 32.20 -3.33
N GLN A 156 6.51 31.32 -2.55
CA GLN A 156 7.81 31.60 -1.93
C GLN A 156 8.94 31.75 -2.97
N ARG A 157 8.88 30.96 -4.03
CA ARG A 157 9.83 31.08 -5.15
C ARG A 157 9.73 32.44 -5.84
N PHE A 158 8.53 32.99 -6.03
CA PHE A 158 8.33 34.34 -6.57
C PHE A 158 8.87 35.44 -5.63
N ARG A 159 8.94 35.19 -4.33
CA ARG A 159 9.55 36.09 -3.34
C ARG A 159 11.07 35.96 -3.25
N GLY A 160 11.70 35.16 -4.11
CA GLY A 160 13.15 34.94 -4.11
C GLY A 160 13.65 34.02 -3.01
N ILE A 161 12.75 33.36 -2.25
CA ILE A 161 13.12 32.42 -1.20
C ILE A 161 13.47 31.08 -1.82
N GLY A 162 14.67 30.57 -1.54
CA GLY A 162 15.13 29.27 -2.03
C GLY A 162 14.31 28.15 -1.40
N VAL A 163 13.50 27.46 -2.21
CA VAL A 163 12.64 26.33 -1.78
C VAL A 163 13.10 25.02 -2.43
N GLY A 164 14.39 24.89 -2.74
CA GLY A 164 14.99 23.67 -3.25
C GLY A 164 15.11 22.59 -2.14
N VAL A 165 15.20 21.30 -2.53
CA VAL A 165 15.34 20.19 -1.58
C VAL A 165 16.57 20.38 -0.69
N VAL A 166 17.70 20.80 -1.27
CA VAL A 166 18.95 21.08 -0.53
C VAL A 166 18.75 22.23 0.45
N HIS A 167 18.14 23.33 0.01
CA HIS A 167 17.87 24.50 0.88
C HIS A 167 16.92 24.14 2.02
N THR A 168 15.92 23.31 1.76
CA THR A 168 14.96 22.82 2.77
C THR A 168 15.66 22.00 3.86
N LEU A 169 16.65 21.18 3.51
CA LEU A 169 17.40 20.35 4.46
C LEU A 169 18.44 21.14 5.24
N THR A 170 19.06 22.15 4.62
CA THR A 170 20.11 22.94 5.27
C THR A 170 19.57 24.08 6.14
N HIS A 171 18.35 24.57 5.84
CA HIS A 171 17.73 25.71 6.55
C HIS A 171 16.35 25.33 7.08
N LEU A 172 16.32 24.35 8.02
CA LEU A 172 15.07 23.86 8.64
C LEU A 172 14.23 24.98 9.29
N PRO A 173 14.77 25.94 10.07
CA PRO A 173 13.96 27.01 10.67
C PRO A 173 13.22 27.85 9.63
N SER A 174 13.88 28.26 8.55
CA SER A 174 13.29 29.03 7.48
C SER A 174 12.21 28.23 6.73
N THR A 175 12.41 26.93 6.58
CA THR A 175 11.41 26.05 5.93
C THR A 175 10.15 25.93 6.77
N VAL A 176 10.27 25.82 8.09
CA VAL A 176 9.12 25.82 9.00
C VAL A 176 8.35 27.13 8.88
N GLU A 177 9.06 28.27 8.94
CA GLU A 177 8.44 29.59 8.90
C GLU A 177 7.74 29.88 7.56
N TYR A 178 8.40 29.62 6.43
CA TYR A 178 7.89 30.00 5.11
C TYR A 178 6.99 28.97 4.44
N ILE A 179 7.01 27.72 4.87
CA ILE A 179 6.19 26.67 4.27
C ILE A 179 5.21 26.08 5.28
N LEU A 180 5.67 25.66 6.46
CA LEU A 180 4.83 24.91 7.38
C LEU A 180 3.79 25.79 8.07
N ILE A 181 4.17 26.99 8.53
CA ILE A 181 3.22 27.92 9.18
C ILE A 181 2.08 28.31 8.24
N PRO A 182 2.31 28.79 6.99
CA PRO A 182 1.23 29.07 6.07
C PRO A 182 0.36 27.86 5.73
N LEU A 183 0.97 26.67 5.64
CA LEU A 183 0.25 25.43 5.37
C LEU A 183 -0.70 25.08 6.54
N ILE A 184 -0.23 25.20 7.79
CA ILE A 184 -1.05 24.95 8.98
C ILE A 184 -2.22 25.93 9.04
N LEU A 185 -1.96 27.24 8.89
CA LEU A 185 -3.02 28.25 8.91
C LEU A 185 -4.09 27.99 7.85
N ARG A 186 -3.67 27.58 6.64
CA ARG A 186 -4.60 27.27 5.57
C ARG A 186 -5.39 25.99 5.84
N THR A 187 -4.75 24.96 6.34
CA THR A 187 -5.44 23.69 6.68
C THR A 187 -6.40 23.88 7.86
N THR A 188 -6.09 24.73 8.83
CA THR A 188 -7.01 25.07 9.94
C THR A 188 -8.26 25.75 9.40
N LYS A 189 -8.12 26.73 8.50
CA LYS A 189 -9.26 27.40 7.87
C LYS A 189 -10.14 26.41 7.09
N VAL A 190 -9.53 25.52 6.32
CA VAL A 190 -10.26 24.45 5.60
C VAL A 190 -10.99 23.53 6.58
N ALA A 191 -10.38 23.20 7.71
CA ALA A 191 -11.01 22.36 8.74
C ALA A 191 -12.24 23.03 9.38
N GLU A 192 -12.17 24.33 9.63
CA GLU A 192 -13.30 25.13 10.16
C GLU A 192 -14.46 25.19 9.15
N GLU A 193 -14.16 25.52 7.88
CA GLU A 193 -15.15 25.55 6.80
C GLU A 193 -15.82 24.18 6.59
N LEU A 194 -15.03 23.11 6.65
CA LEU A 194 -15.52 21.74 6.55
C LEU A 194 -16.42 21.38 7.74
N SER A 195 -16.01 21.71 8.96
CA SER A 195 -16.79 21.46 10.17
C SER A 195 -18.15 22.18 10.12
N ALA A 196 -18.16 23.43 9.72
CA ALA A 196 -19.39 24.21 9.51
C ALA A 196 -20.30 23.56 8.45
N SER A 197 -19.73 23.20 7.29
CA SER A 197 -20.46 22.54 6.21
C SER A 197 -21.03 21.19 6.63
N MET A 198 -20.27 20.37 7.37
CA MET A 198 -20.72 19.08 7.89
C MET A 198 -21.88 19.24 8.89
N THR A 199 -21.80 20.24 9.74
CA THR A 199 -22.87 20.54 10.71
C THR A 199 -24.17 20.89 10.01
N VAL A 200 -24.11 21.77 9.00
CA VAL A 200 -25.30 22.16 8.19
C VAL A 200 -25.88 20.96 7.43
N ARG A 201 -25.01 20.06 6.95
CA ARG A 201 -25.46 18.82 6.26
C ARG A 201 -25.96 17.73 7.20
N GLY A 202 -26.02 17.96 8.48
CA GLY A 202 -26.57 17.02 9.45
C GLY A 202 -25.72 15.77 9.69
N VAL A 203 -24.41 15.83 9.50
CA VAL A 203 -23.52 14.67 9.71
C VAL A 203 -23.58 14.13 11.15
N ARG A 204 -24.00 14.94 12.11
CA ARG A 204 -24.20 14.55 13.53
C ARG A 204 -25.49 13.76 13.77
N PHE A 205 -26.46 13.75 12.86
CA PHE A 205 -27.69 13.01 13.05
C PHE A 205 -27.45 11.51 12.91
N SER A 206 -28.02 10.74 13.82
CA SER A 206 -27.95 9.27 13.89
C SER A 206 -28.86 8.61 12.84
N GLY A 207 -28.52 8.79 11.56
CA GLY A 207 -29.15 8.10 10.44
C GLY A 207 -28.26 6.95 9.93
N GLU A 208 -28.88 6.02 9.20
CA GLU A 208 -28.13 5.03 8.43
C GLU A 208 -27.32 5.70 7.33
N THR A 209 -26.01 5.43 7.32
CA THR A 209 -25.12 5.95 6.27
C THR A 209 -25.20 5.03 5.06
N ILE A 210 -25.77 5.51 3.96
CA ILE A 210 -25.82 4.77 2.70
C ILE A 210 -24.54 5.09 1.92
N SER A 211 -23.75 4.06 1.63
CA SER A 211 -22.55 4.23 0.81
C SER A 211 -22.92 4.45 -0.67
N TYR A 212 -22.34 5.48 -1.28
CA TYR A 212 -22.50 5.75 -2.71
C TYR A 212 -21.95 4.61 -3.61
N ARG A 213 -20.99 3.86 -3.12
CA ARG A 213 -20.46 2.65 -3.76
C ARG A 213 -20.54 1.48 -2.77
N PRO A 214 -21.70 0.78 -2.73
CA PRO A 214 -21.79 -0.38 -1.85
C PRO A 214 -20.84 -1.47 -2.34
N VAL A 215 -19.86 -1.80 -1.50
CA VAL A 215 -18.98 -2.95 -1.72
C VAL A 215 -19.71 -4.16 -1.13
N ARG A 216 -19.95 -5.18 -1.95
CA ARG A 216 -20.59 -6.43 -1.50
C ARG A 216 -19.55 -7.52 -1.43
N PHE A 217 -19.35 -8.05 -0.25
CA PHE A 217 -18.53 -9.24 -0.05
C PHE A 217 -19.18 -10.43 -0.73
N THR A 218 -18.49 -11.00 -1.72
CA THR A 218 -19.01 -12.09 -2.54
C THR A 218 -18.39 -13.42 -2.09
N GLY A 219 -19.01 -14.56 -2.39
CA GLY A 219 -18.44 -15.87 -2.09
C GLY A 219 -17.05 -16.09 -2.72
N LYS A 220 -16.73 -15.42 -3.83
CA LYS A 220 -15.38 -15.40 -4.43
C LYS A 220 -14.36 -14.73 -3.51
N ASP A 221 -14.72 -13.64 -2.85
CA ASP A 221 -13.84 -12.94 -1.91
C ASP A 221 -13.59 -13.77 -0.66
N ALA A 222 -14.62 -14.50 -0.19
CA ALA A 222 -14.48 -15.46 0.91
C ALA A 222 -13.52 -16.60 0.55
N ALA A 223 -13.64 -17.16 -0.65
CA ALA A 223 -12.75 -18.21 -1.13
C ALA A 223 -11.30 -17.70 -1.26
N LEU A 224 -11.10 -16.47 -1.77
CA LEU A 224 -9.78 -15.85 -1.86
C LEU A 224 -9.18 -15.60 -0.48
N CYS A 225 -9.96 -15.11 0.49
CA CYS A 225 -9.50 -14.94 1.87
C CYS A 225 -9.14 -16.29 2.51
N ALA A 226 -9.91 -17.34 2.27
CA ALA A 226 -9.58 -18.67 2.76
C ALA A 226 -8.25 -19.19 2.14
N MET A 227 -8.07 -19.01 0.84
CA MET A 227 -6.82 -19.36 0.18
C MET A 227 -5.63 -18.55 0.66
N ALA A 228 -5.84 -17.27 1.02
CA ALA A 228 -4.80 -16.43 1.60
C ALA A 228 -4.23 -17.00 2.90
N VAL A 229 -5.05 -17.69 3.69
CA VAL A 229 -4.62 -18.34 4.94
C VAL A 229 -4.08 -19.74 4.67
N LEU A 230 -4.81 -20.52 3.88
CA LEU A 230 -4.51 -21.95 3.68
C LEU A 230 -3.17 -22.18 2.97
N ILE A 231 -2.84 -21.37 1.96
CA ILE A 231 -1.62 -21.58 1.17
C ILE A 231 -0.35 -21.29 1.98
N PRO A 232 -0.19 -20.13 2.66
CA PRO A 232 0.96 -19.92 3.53
C PRO A 232 1.03 -20.90 4.69
N ALA A 233 -0.12 -21.31 5.25
CA ALA A 233 -0.17 -22.32 6.30
C ALA A 233 0.29 -23.70 5.79
N ALA A 234 -0.12 -24.10 4.60
CA ALA A 234 0.32 -25.34 3.97
C ALA A 234 1.83 -25.31 3.69
N VAL A 235 2.36 -24.23 3.15
CA VAL A 235 3.80 -24.06 2.90
C VAL A 235 4.58 -24.13 4.21
N PHE A 236 4.11 -23.46 5.26
CA PHE A 236 4.73 -23.51 6.58
C PHE A 236 4.74 -24.94 7.18
N LEU A 237 3.63 -25.67 7.06
CA LEU A 237 3.55 -27.06 7.55
C LEU A 237 4.47 -28.00 6.76
N LEU A 238 4.61 -27.82 5.45
CA LEU A 238 5.51 -28.60 4.61
C LEU A 238 6.97 -28.31 4.98
N GLU A 239 7.31 -27.06 5.22
CA GLU A 239 8.65 -26.67 5.69
C GLU A 239 8.97 -27.30 7.05
N ARG A 240 8.01 -27.26 7.99
CA ARG A 240 8.20 -27.87 9.32
C ARG A 240 8.32 -29.39 9.29
N ARG A 241 7.78 -30.05 8.27
CA ARG A 241 7.94 -31.50 8.06
C ARG A 241 9.25 -31.87 7.37
N GLY A 242 10.10 -30.92 7.01
CA GLY A 242 11.38 -31.14 6.37
C GLY A 242 11.27 -31.60 4.91
N VAL A 243 10.16 -31.23 4.24
CA VAL A 243 9.97 -31.57 2.81
C VAL A 243 10.82 -30.65 1.92
N PHE A 244 11.27 -29.48 2.44
CA PHE A 244 12.11 -28.49 1.74
C PHE A 244 13.29 -28.05 2.57
#